data_bfcb25fd1e4c8e1927bb36b00a4716e4
#
_entry.id   bfcb25fd1e4c8e1927bb36b00a4716e4
#
_cell.length_a   1.000
_cell.length_b   1.000
_cell.length_c   1.000
_cell.angle_alpha   90.00
_cell.angle_beta   90.00
_cell.angle_gamma   90.00
#
_symmetry.space_group_name_H-M   'P 1'
#
loop_
_entity.id
_entity.type
_entity.pdbx_description
1 polymer ?
#
loop_
_entity_poly.entity_id
_entity_poly.type
_entity_poly.pdbx_seq_one_letter_code
_entity_poly.pdbx_strand_id
1 'polypeptide(L)' 'MSLDELKAVEKKVTKKMRVAAAELNFELAAEYRDKLVEINKYMDM' A
#
# COMPACT_ATOMS: atom_id res chain seq x y z
N MET A 1 12.58 -1.59 -10.25
CA MET A 1 12.34 -2.47 -9.10
C MET A 1 12.02 -3.87 -9.54
N SER A 2 12.54 -4.85 -8.83
CA SER A 2 12.19 -6.24 -9.08
C SER A 2 10.77 -6.53 -8.54
N LEU A 3 10.16 -7.62 -9.01
CA LEU A 3 8.84 -8.01 -8.55
C LEU A 3 8.84 -8.31 -7.03
N ASP A 4 9.92 -8.90 -6.54
CA ASP A 4 10.04 -9.19 -5.11
C ASP A 4 10.07 -7.91 -4.27
N GLU A 5 10.75 -6.88 -4.75
CA GLU A 5 10.79 -5.59 -4.07
C GLU A 5 9.41 -4.93 -4.06
N LEU A 6 8.68 -5.01 -5.16
CA LEU A 6 7.32 -4.47 -5.24
C LEU A 6 6.40 -5.18 -4.25
N LYS A 7 6.50 -6.50 -4.14
CA LYS A 7 5.70 -7.25 -3.19
C LYS A 7 6.03 -6.90 -1.75
N ALA A 8 7.31 -6.67 -1.45
CA ALA A 8 7.72 -6.26 -0.11
C ALA A 8 7.16 -4.87 0.24
N VAL A 9 7.20 -3.93 -0.70
CA VAL A 9 6.63 -2.60 -0.51
C VAL A 9 5.11 -2.70 -0.33
N GLU A 10 4.45 -3.52 -1.14
CA GLU A 10 3.00 -3.72 -1.02
C GLU A 10 2.61 -4.20 0.37
N LYS A 11 3.34 -5.17 0.92
CA LYS A 11 3.08 -5.68 2.26
C LYS A 11 3.24 -4.60 3.32
N LYS A 12 4.30 -3.81 3.23
CA LYS A 12 4.54 -2.72 4.18
C LYS A 12 3.42 -1.70 4.13
N VAL A 13 3.05 -1.28 2.93
CA VAL A 13 2.00 -0.27 2.76
C VAL A 13 0.66 -0.80 3.25
N THR A 14 0.33 -2.07 2.95
CA THR A 14 -0.90 -2.70 3.42
C THR A 14 -0.97 -2.69 4.94
N LYS A 15 0.13 -3.04 5.59
CA LYS A 15 0.19 -3.06 7.05
C LYS A 15 -0.04 -1.66 7.63
N LYS A 16 0.63 -0.67 7.04
CA LYS A 16 0.48 0.72 7.49
C LYS A 16 -0.96 1.22 7.28
N MET A 17 -1.56 0.84 6.16
CA MET A 17 -2.95 1.20 5.89
C MET A 17 -3.88 0.64 6.95
N ARG A 18 -3.69 -0.63 7.34
CA ARG A 18 -4.51 -1.25 8.36
C ARG A 18 -4.34 -0.59 9.73
N VAL A 19 -3.11 -0.23 10.07
CA VAL A 19 -2.83 0.48 11.34
C VAL A 19 -3.53 1.84 11.32
N ALA A 20 -3.41 2.57 10.23
CA ALA A 20 -4.07 3.87 10.11
C ALA A 20 -5.58 3.75 10.24
N ALA A 21 -6.18 2.73 9.60
CA ALA A 21 -7.62 2.50 9.70
C ALA A 21 -8.03 2.12 11.12
N ALA A 22 -7.23 1.31 11.80
CA ALA A 22 -7.51 0.92 13.19
C ALA A 22 -7.46 2.13 14.13
N GLU A 23 -6.63 3.11 13.81
CA GLU A 23 -6.54 4.36 14.58
C GLU A 23 -7.56 5.40 14.14
N LEU A 24 -8.44 5.04 13.21
CA LEU A 24 -9.45 5.92 12.64
C LEU A 24 -8.83 7.11 11.86
N ASN A 25 -7.61 6.94 11.40
CA ASN A 25 -6.92 7.93 10.59
C ASN A 25 -7.22 7.68 9.11
N PHE A 26 -8.43 8.04 8.70
CA PHE A 26 -8.94 7.71 7.37
C PHE A 26 -8.20 8.41 6.24
N GLU A 27 -7.73 9.63 6.46
CA GLU A 27 -6.97 10.35 5.45
C GLU A 27 -5.66 9.63 5.11
N LEU A 28 -4.95 9.21 6.15
CA LEU A 28 -3.69 8.48 5.97
C LEU A 28 -3.94 7.11 5.35
N ALA A 29 -4.98 6.43 5.78
CA ALA A 29 -5.36 5.14 5.20
C ALA A 29 -5.65 5.27 3.71
N ALA A 30 -6.33 6.34 3.30
CA ALA A 30 -6.62 6.61 1.90
C ALA A 30 -5.34 6.84 1.09
N GLU A 31 -4.38 7.56 1.66
CA GLU A 31 -3.08 7.78 1.00
C GLU A 31 -2.34 6.46 0.76
N TYR A 32 -2.33 5.58 1.74
CA TYR A 32 -1.71 4.26 1.59
C TYR A 32 -2.46 3.42 0.56
N ARG A 33 -3.78 3.50 0.54
CA ARG A 33 -4.59 2.80 -0.45
C ARG A 33 -4.24 3.26 -1.87
N ASP A 34 -4.09 4.57 -2.07
CA ASP A 34 -3.72 5.11 -3.38
C ASP A 34 -2.35 4.57 -3.82
N LYS A 35 -1.41 4.46 -2.90
CA LYS A 35 -0.11 3.87 -3.20
C LYS A 35 -0.24 2.40 -3.60
N LEU A 36 -1.12 1.66 -2.95
CA LEU A 36 -1.36 0.26 -3.30
C LEU A 36 -1.94 0.13 -4.70
N VAL A 37 -2.83 1.02 -5.09
CA VAL A 37 -3.39 1.04 -6.44
C VAL A 37 -2.29 1.25 -7.47
N GLU A 38 -1.39 2.18 -7.22
CA GLU A 38 -0.25 2.43 -8.12
C GLU A 38 0.68 1.23 -8.22
N ILE A 39 1.00 0.60 -7.08
CA ILE A 39 1.85 -0.59 -7.06
C ILE A 39 1.21 -1.71 -7.88
N ASN A 40 -0.09 -1.92 -7.72
CA ASN A 40 -0.81 -2.95 -8.48
C ASN A 40 -0.77 -2.68 -9.99
N LYS A 41 -0.81 -1.44 -10.41
CA LYS A 41 -0.67 -1.09 -11.82
C LYS A 41 0.68 -1.52 -12.38
N TYR A 42 1.75 -1.32 -11.63
CA TYR A 42 3.08 -1.76 -12.04
C TYR A 42 3.17 -3.28 -12.10
N MET A 43 2.50 -3.99 -11.21
CA MET A 43 2.50 -5.44 -11.21
C MET A 43 1.74 -6.03 -12.40
N ASP A 44 0.70 -5.33 -12.86
CA ASP A 44 -0.12 -5.79 -13.98
C ASP A 44 0.56 -5.55 -15.34
N MET A 45 1.63 -4.81 -15.38
CA MET A 45 2.42 -4.65 -16.58
C MET A 45 3.36 -5.86 -16.74
#